data_3497cf7122bddfffbdacc4b9256f84f6
#
_entry.id   3497cf7122bddfffbdacc4b9256f84f6
#
_cell.length_a   1.000
_cell.length_b   1.000
_cell.length_c   1.000
_cell.angle_alpha   90.00
_cell.angle_beta   90.00
_cell.angle_gamma   90.00
#
_symmetry.space_group_name_H-M   'P 1'
#
loop_
_entity.id
_entity.type
_entity.pdbx_description
1 polymer ?
#
loop_
_entity_poly.entity_id
_entity_poly.type
_entity_poly.pdbx_seq_one_letter_code
_entity_poly.pdbx_strand_id
1 'polypeptide(L)'
;MVLIFKCLQLGITGNITKILHNFLQNRTLQVRWRNSLSGTKPVQKGLPQGSVVSPILFVCFLADFSETLDVGVEYSIFADDIFIFCAHTYLDHISKKLQNTMENVYKWCNYWKLNISPEKCSIADLSKKKLPSIPRITYAGFPLPWKQTIKYLGINFSKINQNGIILKNIRSKALRKINALKSIAYKNYGPRTKDLINIVNNSICSLFYYSCSITNKFSETQYKACNTIQTMALRVALGLPKWTPNIVLMKIAGQEVLSKKIKRLAAQFFIRQLANGVHSPIYDQNCKPSIKLIKRDEVMLANLFTELDTSTDHIIAFPDTLISRSNFCEIFLSDFSFQNKAHSAFLIKDLFEEVVYKEFQDYHIIATDASKSHSFTSIAGISNLQSFVYRIHPINSIFTAEALAICQALDELSVTDKNLLLLTDSYSVLQALKCLTIKSPKVIHRLAGKILVRKNFHQKISLVWTPGHSLIHWNEKADLLAKTVTESHPLLEWIAYEDIISRYQTISLQKTNLSFQHSKYQE
;
A
#
# COMPACT_ATOMS: atom_id res chain seq x y z
N MET A 1 18.81 1.65 28.34
CA MET A 1 17.84 1.23 29.38
C MET A 1 16.42 1.72 29.05
N VAL A 2 16.17 3.01 28.85
CA VAL A 2 14.82 3.57 28.55
C VAL A 2 14.09 2.85 27.42
N LEU A 3 14.75 2.65 26.26
CA LEU A 3 14.11 1.99 25.11
C LEU A 3 13.72 0.54 25.41
N ILE A 4 14.57 -0.21 26.13
CA ILE A 4 14.24 -1.58 26.53
C ILE A 4 13.01 -1.61 27.44
N PHE A 5 12.92 -0.65 28.37
CA PHE A 5 11.74 -0.52 29.23
C PHE A 5 10.47 -0.30 28.40
N LYS A 6 10.48 0.61 27.43
CA LYS A 6 9.34 0.84 26.52
C LYS A 6 9.01 -0.39 25.66
N CYS A 7 10.02 -1.12 25.21
CA CYS A 7 9.80 -2.38 24.48
C CYS A 7 9.08 -3.42 25.37
N LEU A 8 9.47 -3.52 26.64
CA LEU A 8 8.79 -4.40 27.61
C LEU A 8 7.33 -3.98 27.86
N GLN A 9 7.05 -2.68 27.96
CA GLN A 9 5.68 -2.16 28.10
C GLN A 9 4.82 -2.51 26.87
N LEU A 10 5.42 -2.57 25.67
CA LEU A 10 4.76 -2.99 24.42
C LEU A 10 4.64 -4.51 24.28
N GLY A 11 4.99 -5.31 25.30
CA GLY A 11 4.91 -6.76 25.26
C GLY A 11 6.05 -7.46 24.52
N ILE A 12 7.12 -6.73 24.16
CA ILE A 12 8.31 -7.33 23.54
C ILE A 12 9.17 -7.93 24.65
N THR A 13 9.12 -9.26 24.82
CA THR A 13 9.74 -9.99 25.94
C THR A 13 10.67 -11.12 25.44
N GLY A 14 11.29 -11.83 26.38
CA GLY A 14 12.07 -13.04 26.12
C GLY A 14 13.40 -12.79 25.42
N ASN A 15 13.75 -13.66 24.48
CA ASN A 15 15.06 -13.62 23.80
C ASN A 15 15.24 -12.36 22.93
N ILE A 16 14.14 -11.81 22.38
CA ILE A 16 14.19 -10.57 21.59
C ILE A 16 14.71 -9.42 22.45
N THR A 17 14.21 -9.26 23.67
CA THR A 17 14.66 -8.20 24.58
C THR A 17 16.14 -8.35 24.92
N LYS A 18 16.64 -9.58 25.12
CA LYS A 18 18.08 -9.84 25.38
C LYS A 18 18.93 -9.45 24.16
N ILE A 19 18.48 -9.80 22.96
CA ILE A 19 19.17 -9.42 21.72
C ILE A 19 19.20 -7.88 21.57
N LEU A 20 18.08 -7.19 21.77
CA LEU A 20 18.02 -5.74 21.71
C LEU A 20 18.92 -5.07 22.75
N HIS A 21 18.97 -5.61 23.96
CA HIS A 21 19.84 -5.11 25.01
C HIS A 21 21.31 -5.19 24.61
N ASN A 22 21.76 -6.36 24.13
CA ASN A 22 23.14 -6.55 23.65
C ASN A 22 23.45 -5.67 22.42
N PHE A 23 22.49 -5.50 21.50
CA PHE A 23 22.62 -4.63 20.34
C PHE A 23 22.85 -3.16 20.71
N LEU A 24 22.34 -2.70 21.84
CA LEU A 24 22.42 -1.30 22.29
C LEU A 24 23.59 -1.02 23.24
N GLN A 25 24.23 -2.05 23.81
CA GLN A 25 25.33 -1.93 24.75
C GLN A 25 26.70 -1.87 24.08
N ASN A 26 27.68 -1.28 24.80
CA ASN A 26 29.11 -1.30 24.47
C ASN A 26 29.43 -0.86 23.04
N ARG A 27 28.64 0.07 22.49
CA ARG A 27 28.84 0.56 21.12
C ARG A 27 29.99 1.56 21.07
N THR A 28 30.77 1.43 20.02
CA THR A 28 31.84 2.35 19.69
C THR A 28 31.70 2.90 18.27
N LEU A 29 32.27 4.05 18.03
CA LEU A 29 32.26 4.73 16.74
C LEU A 29 33.68 5.12 16.33
N GLN A 30 33.99 4.88 15.06
CA GLN A 30 35.19 5.42 14.37
C GLN A 30 34.75 6.08 13.07
N VAL A 31 35.38 7.20 12.73
CA VAL A 31 35.18 7.88 11.43
C VAL A 31 36.27 7.42 10.48
N ARG A 32 35.88 6.93 9.30
CA ARG A 32 36.80 6.60 8.22
C ARG A 32 36.79 7.73 7.19
N TRP A 33 37.96 8.26 6.93
CA TRP A 33 38.19 9.22 5.86
C TRP A 33 39.30 8.73 4.94
N ARG A 34 38.93 8.34 3.72
CA ARG A 34 39.84 7.66 2.78
C ARG A 34 40.48 6.42 3.44
N ASN A 35 41.81 6.41 3.60
CA ASN A 35 42.58 5.31 4.21
C ASN A 35 42.88 5.51 5.71
N SER A 36 42.43 6.61 6.31
CA SER A 36 42.67 6.91 7.73
C SER A 36 41.42 6.63 8.57
N LEU A 37 41.64 6.11 9.78
CA LEU A 37 40.60 5.89 10.79
C LEU A 37 40.84 6.83 11.98
N SER A 38 39.79 7.42 12.51
CA SER A 38 39.86 8.15 13.78
C SER A 38 40.07 7.22 14.97
N GLY A 39 40.42 7.77 16.12
CA GLY A 39 40.35 7.05 17.40
C GLY A 39 38.92 6.56 17.70
N THR A 40 38.82 5.43 18.40
CA THR A 40 37.54 4.85 18.84
C THR A 40 36.91 5.69 19.94
N LYS A 41 35.61 6.02 19.80
CA LYS A 41 34.84 6.73 20.84
C LYS A 41 33.62 5.90 21.26
N PRO A 42 33.29 5.82 22.57
CA PRO A 42 32.09 5.13 23.02
C PRO A 42 30.83 5.91 22.66
N VAL A 43 29.77 5.20 22.26
CA VAL A 43 28.45 5.77 21.93
C VAL A 43 27.47 5.39 23.01
N GLN A 44 27.09 6.34 23.85
CA GLN A 44 26.21 6.10 25.01
C GLN A 44 24.73 6.38 24.70
N LYS A 45 24.41 7.16 23.66
CA LYS A 45 23.03 7.61 23.36
C LYS A 45 22.70 7.38 21.88
N GLY A 46 21.40 7.28 21.59
CA GLY A 46 20.86 7.15 20.23
C GLY A 46 20.87 5.72 19.70
N LEU A 47 20.22 5.53 18.57
CA LEU A 47 20.13 4.26 17.85
C LEU A 47 21.21 4.20 16.75
N PRO A 48 21.73 3.00 16.42
CA PRO A 48 22.68 2.86 15.31
C PRO A 48 22.05 3.26 13.98
N GLN A 49 22.57 4.33 13.35
CA GLN A 49 22.11 4.74 12.02
C GLN A 49 22.53 3.71 10.96
N GLY A 50 21.59 3.33 10.08
CA GLY A 50 21.80 2.32 9.05
C GLY A 50 21.41 0.88 9.45
N SER A 51 21.09 0.63 10.71
CA SER A 51 20.53 -0.65 11.13
C SER A 51 19.05 -0.78 10.71
N VAL A 52 18.66 -1.95 10.23
CA VAL A 52 17.28 -2.28 9.85
C VAL A 52 16.31 -2.19 11.03
N VAL A 53 16.78 -2.47 12.25
CA VAL A 53 15.97 -2.50 13.48
C VAL A 53 15.76 -1.09 14.05
N SER A 54 16.69 -0.16 13.83
CA SER A 54 16.64 1.18 14.44
C SER A 54 15.38 1.99 14.15
N PRO A 55 14.82 2.01 12.93
CA PRO A 55 13.56 2.71 12.66
C PRO A 55 12.39 2.12 13.47
N ILE A 56 12.32 0.80 13.60
CA ILE A 56 11.28 0.10 14.38
C ILE A 56 11.40 0.47 15.85
N LEU A 57 12.61 0.41 16.41
CA LEU A 57 12.88 0.77 17.78
C LEU A 57 12.56 2.23 18.08
N PHE A 58 12.74 3.12 17.12
CA PHE A 58 12.36 4.52 17.27
C PHE A 58 10.84 4.70 17.32
N VAL A 59 10.08 3.95 16.49
CA VAL A 59 8.61 3.92 16.58
C VAL A 59 8.15 3.37 17.94
N CYS A 60 8.75 2.28 18.43
CA CYS A 60 8.47 1.75 19.77
C CYS A 60 8.78 2.80 20.87
N PHE A 61 9.83 3.60 20.69
CA PHE A 61 10.16 4.66 21.65
C PHE A 61 9.10 5.76 21.69
N LEU A 62 8.46 6.08 20.55
CA LEU A 62 7.42 7.11 20.43
C LEU A 62 5.99 6.59 20.66
N ALA A 63 5.80 5.32 20.98
CA ALA A 63 4.48 4.68 21.02
C ALA A 63 3.50 5.33 22.02
N ASP A 64 3.99 5.83 23.14
CA ASP A 64 3.23 6.54 24.18
C ASP A 64 3.12 8.06 23.98
N PHE A 65 3.65 8.60 22.85
CA PHE A 65 3.59 10.04 22.55
C PHE A 65 2.15 10.57 22.49
N SER A 66 1.21 9.75 22.03
CA SER A 66 -0.20 10.13 21.97
C SER A 66 -0.81 10.52 23.31
N GLU A 67 -0.28 10.02 24.41
CA GLU A 67 -0.74 10.32 25.78
C GLU A 67 -0.43 11.77 26.21
N THR A 68 0.46 12.44 25.48
CA THR A 68 0.80 13.86 25.74
C THR A 68 -0.24 14.83 25.20
N LEU A 69 -1.13 14.38 24.31
CA LEU A 69 -2.05 15.24 23.59
C LEU A 69 -3.28 15.57 24.43
N ASP A 70 -3.72 16.81 24.36
CA ASP A 70 -5.01 17.23 24.92
C ASP A 70 -6.19 16.72 24.05
N VAL A 71 -7.34 16.55 24.64
CA VAL A 71 -8.55 16.04 23.95
C VAL A 71 -8.91 16.93 22.76
N GLY A 72 -9.01 16.31 21.56
CA GLY A 72 -9.31 16.99 20.29
C GLY A 72 -8.08 17.65 19.63
N VAL A 73 -6.88 17.35 20.10
CA VAL A 73 -5.63 17.63 19.39
C VAL A 73 -5.22 16.40 18.62
N GLU A 74 -4.94 16.56 17.35
CA GLU A 74 -4.51 15.49 16.44
C GLU A 74 -3.02 15.61 16.12
N TYR A 75 -2.41 14.51 15.69
CA TYR A 75 -0.98 14.49 15.38
C TYR A 75 -0.65 13.55 14.21
N SER A 76 0.52 13.78 13.64
CA SER A 76 1.13 12.89 12.66
C SER A 76 2.63 12.82 12.93
N ILE A 77 3.17 11.62 13.01
CA ILE A 77 4.59 11.37 13.25
C ILE A 77 5.19 10.64 12.05
N PHE A 78 6.32 11.12 11.58
CA PHE A 78 7.14 10.40 10.61
C PHE A 78 8.62 10.53 11.03
N ALA A 79 9.18 9.45 11.55
CA ALA A 79 10.49 9.45 12.17
C ALA A 79 10.60 10.55 13.25
N ASP A 80 11.52 11.49 13.10
CA ASP A 80 11.75 12.63 13.99
C ASP A 80 10.86 13.86 13.71
N ASP A 81 10.14 13.86 12.58
CA ASP A 81 9.22 14.95 12.23
C ASP A 81 7.82 14.71 12.89
N ILE A 82 7.43 15.58 13.80
CA ILE A 82 6.14 15.54 14.49
C ILE A 82 5.31 16.76 14.05
N PHE A 83 4.08 16.51 13.62
CA PHE A 83 3.11 17.52 13.25
C PHE A 83 1.89 17.41 14.17
N ILE A 84 1.61 18.45 14.95
CA ILE A 84 0.49 18.52 15.89
C ILE A 84 -0.49 19.57 15.38
N PHE A 85 -1.78 19.27 15.38
CA PHE A 85 -2.79 20.20 14.89
C PHE A 85 -4.08 20.12 15.68
N CYS A 86 -4.77 21.24 15.74
CA CYS A 86 -6.07 21.37 16.41
C CYS A 86 -6.99 22.22 15.54
N ALA A 87 -8.25 21.80 15.42
CA ALA A 87 -9.29 22.54 14.71
C ALA A 87 -10.46 22.83 15.65
N HIS A 88 -10.79 24.11 15.80
CA HIS A 88 -11.95 24.55 16.60
C HIS A 88 -12.48 25.89 16.09
N THR A 89 -13.70 26.24 16.48
CA THR A 89 -14.34 27.51 16.08
C THR A 89 -13.71 28.72 16.81
N TYR A 90 -13.33 28.55 18.06
CA TYR A 90 -12.77 29.61 18.92
C TYR A 90 -11.25 29.47 19.05
N LEU A 91 -10.52 30.57 18.80
CA LEU A 91 -9.07 30.61 18.86
C LEU A 91 -8.52 30.34 20.26
N ASP A 92 -9.17 30.86 21.29
CA ASP A 92 -8.73 30.68 22.69
C ASP A 92 -8.71 29.20 23.10
N HIS A 93 -9.70 28.43 22.63
CA HIS A 93 -9.72 26.98 22.84
C HIS A 93 -8.55 26.28 22.14
N ILE A 94 -8.26 26.67 20.89
CA ILE A 94 -7.11 26.13 20.14
C ILE A 94 -5.82 26.46 20.89
N SER A 95 -5.65 27.72 21.28
CA SER A 95 -4.46 28.20 21.96
C SER A 95 -4.22 27.48 23.28
N LYS A 96 -5.26 27.31 24.11
CA LYS A 96 -5.21 26.60 25.40
C LYS A 96 -4.85 25.13 25.19
N LYS A 97 -5.52 24.43 24.26
CA LYS A 97 -5.26 23.00 24.00
C LYS A 97 -3.85 22.77 23.47
N LEU A 98 -3.40 23.59 22.53
CA LEU A 98 -2.04 23.46 22.00
C LEU A 98 -0.98 23.81 23.05
N GLN A 99 -1.23 24.80 23.93
CA GLN A 99 -0.32 25.13 25.01
C GLN A 99 -0.22 23.99 26.03
N ASN A 100 -1.36 23.43 26.48
CA ASN A 100 -1.40 22.26 27.36
C ASN A 100 -0.63 21.07 26.76
N THR A 101 -0.87 20.81 25.47
CA THR A 101 -0.15 19.75 24.74
C THR A 101 1.35 20.01 24.73
N MET A 102 1.81 21.24 24.47
CA MET A 102 3.24 21.58 24.50
C MET A 102 3.87 21.39 25.87
N GLU A 103 3.15 21.71 26.95
CA GLU A 103 3.61 21.48 28.32
C GLU A 103 3.71 19.98 28.63
N ASN A 104 2.74 19.18 28.21
CA ASN A 104 2.78 17.73 28.37
C ASN A 104 3.92 17.10 27.56
N VAL A 105 4.11 17.55 26.30
CA VAL A 105 5.23 17.12 25.45
C VAL A 105 6.56 17.48 26.13
N TYR A 106 6.69 18.67 26.73
CA TYR A 106 7.90 19.06 27.46
C TYR A 106 8.17 18.14 28.67
N LYS A 107 7.13 17.84 29.49
CA LYS A 107 7.24 16.90 30.62
C LYS A 107 7.65 15.50 30.13
N TRP A 108 7.02 15.01 29.07
CA TRP A 108 7.32 13.72 28.44
C TRP A 108 8.75 13.66 27.92
N CYS A 109 9.21 14.70 27.21
CA CYS A 109 10.57 14.81 26.74
C CYS A 109 11.60 14.78 27.88
N ASN A 110 11.35 15.50 28.95
CA ASN A 110 12.23 15.52 30.13
C ASN A 110 12.28 14.14 30.82
N TYR A 111 11.13 13.48 30.95
CA TYR A 111 11.05 12.14 31.54
C TYR A 111 11.87 11.12 30.74
N TRP A 112 11.72 11.14 29.39
CA TRP A 112 12.41 10.21 28.51
C TRP A 112 13.80 10.70 28.04
N LYS A 113 14.29 11.83 28.57
CA LYS A 113 15.61 12.40 28.24
C LYS A 113 15.76 12.74 26.74
N LEU A 114 14.69 13.20 26.09
CA LEU A 114 14.71 13.79 24.75
C LEU A 114 14.81 15.31 24.82
N ASN A 115 15.47 15.91 23.82
CA ASN A 115 15.51 17.36 23.66
C ASN A 115 14.90 17.77 22.33
N ILE A 116 13.86 18.59 22.38
CA ILE A 116 13.30 19.27 21.21
C ILE A 116 13.93 20.65 21.11
N SER A 117 14.39 21.04 19.92
CA SER A 117 14.92 22.39 19.66
C SER A 117 13.75 23.34 19.35
N PRO A 118 13.45 24.34 20.21
CA PRO A 118 12.37 25.29 19.95
C PRO A 118 12.57 26.09 18.66
N GLU A 119 13.82 26.37 18.28
CA GLU A 119 14.18 27.11 17.06
C GLU A 119 13.79 26.37 15.77
N LYS A 120 13.76 25.03 15.80
CA LYS A 120 13.33 24.19 14.68
C LYS A 120 11.82 24.01 14.63
N CYS A 121 11.11 24.26 15.74
CA CYS A 121 9.67 24.23 15.81
C CYS A 121 9.06 25.46 15.12
N SER A 122 7.81 25.37 14.71
CA SER A 122 7.10 26.54 14.15
C SER A 122 5.60 26.31 14.21
N ILE A 123 4.87 27.41 14.31
CA ILE A 123 3.39 27.42 14.30
C ILE A 123 2.92 28.07 13.02
N ALA A 124 1.82 27.56 12.46
CA ALA A 124 1.15 28.18 11.32
C ALA A 124 -0.36 28.06 11.42
N ASP A 125 -1.04 29.01 10.83
CA ASP A 125 -2.49 28.93 10.60
C ASP A 125 -2.77 28.38 9.20
N LEU A 126 -3.50 27.27 9.15
CA LEU A 126 -3.94 26.62 7.91
C LEU A 126 -5.45 26.78 7.70
N SER A 127 -6.16 27.52 8.55
CA SER A 127 -7.60 27.77 8.46
C SER A 127 -7.96 28.62 7.25
N LYS A 128 -9.20 28.56 6.79
CA LYS A 128 -9.72 29.45 5.73
C LYS A 128 -10.06 30.84 6.28
N LYS A 129 -10.40 30.93 7.56
CA LYS A 129 -10.83 32.19 8.20
C LYS A 129 -9.60 33.00 8.65
N LYS A 130 -9.72 34.31 8.63
CA LYS A 130 -8.69 35.19 9.18
C LYS A 130 -8.71 35.07 10.71
N LEU A 131 -7.56 34.83 11.31
CA LEU A 131 -7.44 34.81 12.76
C LEU A 131 -7.53 36.25 13.30
N PRO A 132 -8.22 36.48 14.42
CA PRO A 132 -8.28 37.78 15.08
C PRO A 132 -6.92 38.20 15.66
N SER A 133 -6.13 37.24 16.15
CA SER A 133 -4.79 37.45 16.70
C SER A 133 -3.92 36.24 16.45
N ILE A 134 -2.61 36.42 16.58
CA ILE A 134 -1.64 35.31 16.51
C ILE A 134 -1.52 34.68 17.89
N PRO A 135 -1.81 33.36 18.04
CA PRO A 135 -1.67 32.71 19.33
C PRO A 135 -0.19 32.63 19.76
N ARG A 136 0.09 32.97 21.00
CA ARG A 136 1.41 32.82 21.60
C ARG A 136 1.47 31.44 22.27
N ILE A 137 2.18 30.51 21.66
CA ILE A 137 2.40 29.18 22.21
C ILE A 137 3.89 29.07 22.53
N THR A 138 4.18 28.51 23.71
CA THR A 138 5.55 28.35 24.21
C THR A 138 5.90 26.88 24.37
N TYR A 139 7.16 26.53 24.22
CA TYR A 139 7.75 25.25 24.57
C TYR A 139 8.96 25.50 25.49
N ALA A 140 8.96 24.88 26.67
CA ALA A 140 10.00 25.10 27.69
C ALA A 140 10.22 26.59 28.04
N GLY A 141 9.14 27.42 28.02
CA GLY A 141 9.23 28.87 28.24
C GLY A 141 9.64 29.70 27.03
N PHE A 142 10.08 29.10 25.94
CA PHE A 142 10.47 29.78 24.71
C PHE A 142 9.27 29.92 23.75
N PRO A 143 8.99 31.12 23.21
CA PRO A 143 7.91 31.30 22.26
C PRO A 143 8.26 30.62 20.92
N LEU A 144 7.31 29.85 20.39
CA LEU A 144 7.50 29.18 19.10
C LEU A 144 7.31 30.18 17.95
N PRO A 145 8.20 30.19 16.92
CA PRO A 145 8.15 31.15 15.83
C PRO A 145 6.93 30.91 14.94
N TRP A 146 6.22 31.98 14.62
CA TRP A 146 5.11 31.99 13.69
C TRP A 146 5.59 32.03 12.24
N LYS A 147 5.05 31.13 11.39
CA LYS A 147 5.38 31.09 9.96
C LYS A 147 4.12 31.06 9.11
N GLN A 148 4.09 31.80 8.01
CA GLN A 148 2.99 31.75 7.04
C GLN A 148 2.98 30.46 6.22
N THR A 149 4.13 29.81 6.09
CA THR A 149 4.31 28.55 5.37
C THR A 149 5.17 27.61 6.20
N ILE A 150 4.70 26.42 6.44
CA ILE A 150 5.45 25.35 7.09
C ILE A 150 5.75 24.24 6.08
N LYS A 151 6.88 23.58 6.28
CA LYS A 151 7.28 22.44 5.47
C LYS A 151 7.16 21.17 6.31
N TYR A 152 6.36 20.21 5.87
CA TYR A 152 6.26 18.92 6.49
C TYR A 152 6.37 17.83 5.41
N LEU A 153 7.22 16.81 5.64
CA LEU A 153 7.50 15.71 4.71
C LEU A 153 7.75 16.18 3.26
N GLY A 154 8.51 17.28 3.10
CA GLY A 154 8.88 17.80 1.78
C GLY A 154 7.79 18.61 1.07
N ILE A 155 6.59 18.72 1.65
CA ILE A 155 5.47 19.52 1.13
C ILE A 155 5.36 20.81 1.95
N ASN A 156 5.15 21.93 1.27
CA ASN A 156 4.91 23.20 1.91
C ASN A 156 3.41 23.39 2.12
N PHE A 157 3.01 23.65 3.35
CA PHE A 157 1.64 23.97 3.74
C PHE A 157 1.51 25.45 4.00
N SER A 158 0.49 26.07 3.44
CA SER A 158 0.19 27.51 3.60
C SER A 158 -1.31 27.74 3.53
N LYS A 159 -1.77 28.70 4.28
CA LYS A 159 -3.15 29.18 4.25
C LYS A 159 -3.52 29.76 2.88
N ILE A 160 -2.62 30.54 2.28
CA ILE A 160 -2.86 31.28 1.05
C ILE A 160 -2.13 30.60 -0.11
N ASN A 161 -2.83 30.42 -1.23
CA ASN A 161 -2.26 29.90 -2.49
C ASN A 161 -1.48 28.58 -2.35
N GLN A 162 -1.97 27.66 -1.54
CA GLN A 162 -1.37 26.36 -1.28
C GLN A 162 -0.89 25.65 -2.56
N ASN A 163 -1.78 25.52 -3.55
CA ASN A 163 -1.47 24.83 -4.80
C ASN A 163 -0.40 25.56 -5.63
N GLY A 164 -0.42 26.90 -5.64
CA GLY A 164 0.59 27.71 -6.33
C GLY A 164 1.98 27.53 -5.73
N ILE A 165 2.07 27.51 -4.40
CA ILE A 165 3.35 27.31 -3.69
C ILE A 165 3.90 25.90 -3.96
N ILE A 166 3.06 24.87 -3.90
CA ILE A 166 3.46 23.49 -4.21
C ILE A 166 3.96 23.40 -5.66
N LEU A 167 3.19 23.92 -6.62
CA LEU A 167 3.55 23.88 -8.04
C LEU A 167 4.87 24.62 -8.31
N LYS A 168 5.05 25.81 -7.71
CA LYS A 168 6.30 26.60 -7.85
C LYS A 168 7.51 25.80 -7.36
N ASN A 169 7.40 25.15 -6.21
CA ASN A 169 8.48 24.35 -5.65
C ASN A 169 8.80 23.10 -6.48
N ILE A 170 7.78 22.38 -6.93
CA ILE A 170 7.97 21.21 -7.79
C ILE A 170 8.60 21.64 -9.13
N ARG A 171 8.07 22.71 -9.74
CA ARG A 171 8.60 23.25 -11.00
C ARG A 171 10.08 23.63 -10.89
N SER A 172 10.48 24.32 -9.83
CA SER A 172 11.89 24.68 -9.61
C SER A 172 12.80 23.45 -9.52
N LYS A 173 12.38 22.42 -8.77
CA LYS A 173 13.12 21.16 -8.68
C LYS A 173 13.16 20.42 -10.02
N ALA A 174 12.04 20.36 -10.74
CA ALA A 174 11.94 19.70 -12.03
C ALA A 174 12.83 20.35 -13.09
N LEU A 175 12.85 21.69 -13.17
CA LEU A 175 13.70 22.41 -14.12
C LEU A 175 15.19 22.16 -13.87
N ARG A 176 15.63 22.12 -12.61
CA ARG A 176 17.02 21.75 -12.27
C ARG A 176 17.35 20.34 -12.77
N LYS A 177 16.45 19.37 -12.60
CA LYS A 177 16.65 18.01 -13.08
C LYS A 177 16.59 17.90 -14.60
N ILE A 178 15.75 18.69 -15.27
CA ILE A 178 15.74 18.79 -16.74
C ILE A 178 17.07 19.34 -17.28
N ASN A 179 17.65 20.34 -16.60
CA ASN A 179 18.97 20.85 -16.99
C ASN A 179 20.08 19.82 -16.79
N ALA A 180 20.04 19.05 -15.69
CA ALA A 180 20.96 17.93 -15.49
C ALA A 180 20.72 16.81 -16.54
N LEU A 181 19.47 16.55 -16.95
CA LEU A 181 19.18 15.60 -18.02
C LEU A 181 19.80 16.05 -19.35
N LYS A 182 19.76 17.35 -19.69
CA LYS A 182 20.38 17.90 -20.89
C LYS A 182 21.89 17.64 -20.95
N SER A 183 22.60 17.64 -19.81
CA SER A 183 24.04 17.41 -19.78
C SER A 183 24.46 15.96 -20.06
N ILE A 184 23.53 15.00 -19.99
CA ILE A 184 23.80 13.58 -20.26
C ILE A 184 23.09 13.06 -21.52
N ALA A 185 22.12 13.80 -22.07
CA ALA A 185 21.34 13.42 -23.23
C ALA A 185 21.99 13.94 -24.52
N TYR A 186 23.07 13.32 -24.96
CA TYR A 186 23.76 13.66 -26.20
C TYR A 186 23.40 12.70 -27.33
N LYS A 187 23.40 13.20 -28.57
CA LYS A 187 23.02 12.44 -29.75
C LYS A 187 23.97 11.28 -30.05
N ASN A 188 25.27 11.47 -29.82
CA ASN A 188 26.31 10.51 -30.21
C ASN A 188 26.84 9.66 -29.05
N TYR A 189 26.56 10.02 -27.79
CA TYR A 189 26.93 9.26 -26.61
C TYR A 189 25.97 9.55 -25.45
N GLY A 190 25.89 8.66 -24.48
CA GLY A 190 25.02 8.80 -23.32
C GLY A 190 24.07 7.60 -23.16
N PRO A 191 23.16 7.66 -22.20
CA PRO A 191 22.19 6.61 -21.97
C PRO A 191 21.25 6.42 -23.15
N ARG A 192 20.76 5.19 -23.35
CA ARG A 192 19.75 4.89 -24.37
C ARG A 192 18.47 5.68 -24.13
N THR A 193 17.71 5.96 -25.17
CA THR A 193 16.42 6.69 -25.10
C THR A 193 15.48 6.09 -24.04
N LYS A 194 15.39 4.76 -23.94
CA LYS A 194 14.59 4.07 -22.92
C LYS A 194 15.03 4.43 -21.49
N ASP A 195 16.33 4.51 -21.25
CA ASP A 195 16.89 4.84 -19.94
C ASP A 195 16.68 6.33 -19.61
N LEU A 196 16.77 7.21 -20.60
CA LEU A 196 16.43 8.63 -20.46
C LEU A 196 14.95 8.84 -20.13
N ILE A 197 14.03 8.11 -20.76
CA ILE A 197 12.59 8.12 -20.43
C ILE A 197 12.38 7.63 -19.00
N ASN A 198 13.07 6.59 -18.56
CA ASN A 198 13.01 6.10 -17.18
C ASN A 198 13.51 7.17 -16.19
N ILE A 199 14.58 7.89 -16.52
CA ILE A 199 15.08 9.04 -15.71
C ILE A 199 14.00 10.14 -15.63
N VAL A 200 13.34 10.48 -16.72
CA VAL A 200 12.22 11.44 -16.71
C VAL A 200 11.12 11.00 -15.76
N ASN A 201 10.69 9.75 -15.85
CA ASN A 201 9.62 9.22 -14.99
C ASN A 201 10.03 9.18 -13.51
N ASN A 202 11.19 8.61 -13.22
CA ASN A 202 11.59 8.32 -11.84
C ASN A 202 12.20 9.54 -11.13
N SER A 203 12.74 10.50 -11.86
CA SER A 203 13.38 11.67 -11.26
C SER A 203 12.54 12.94 -11.38
N ILE A 204 11.85 13.17 -12.50
CA ILE A 204 11.13 14.42 -12.79
C ILE A 204 9.65 14.27 -12.49
N CYS A 205 8.97 13.30 -13.13
CA CYS A 205 7.54 13.09 -12.95
C CYS A 205 7.20 12.58 -11.55
N SER A 206 8.10 11.83 -10.90
CA SER A 206 7.93 11.37 -9.52
C SER A 206 7.74 12.48 -8.50
N LEU A 207 8.24 13.70 -8.77
CA LEU A 207 8.01 14.88 -7.91
C LEU A 207 6.51 15.20 -7.79
N PHE A 208 5.73 14.93 -8.84
CA PHE A 208 4.28 15.12 -8.86
C PHE A 208 3.54 13.92 -8.28
N TYR A 209 4.07 12.70 -8.48
CA TYR A 209 3.45 11.47 -7.97
C TYR A 209 3.45 11.42 -6.45
N TYR A 210 4.52 11.89 -5.81
CA TYR A 210 4.66 11.91 -4.34
C TYR A 210 3.51 12.65 -3.65
N SER A 211 3.05 13.75 -4.23
CA SER A 211 1.99 14.58 -3.66
C SER A 211 0.64 14.46 -4.38
N CYS A 212 0.40 13.36 -5.09
CA CYS A 212 -0.78 13.20 -5.94
C CYS A 212 -2.12 13.40 -5.19
N SER A 213 -2.23 12.97 -3.94
CA SER A 213 -3.41 13.19 -3.09
C SER A 213 -3.71 14.66 -2.81
N ILE A 214 -2.72 15.55 -2.98
CA ILE A 214 -2.86 17.01 -2.84
C ILE A 214 -2.91 17.67 -4.22
N THR A 215 -2.04 17.26 -5.14
CA THR A 215 -1.91 17.87 -6.48
C THR A 215 -3.05 17.50 -7.44
N ASN A 216 -3.87 16.47 -7.10
CA ASN A 216 -5.12 16.23 -7.82
C ASN A 216 -6.14 17.38 -7.72
N LYS A 217 -5.92 18.32 -6.80
CA LYS A 217 -6.73 19.53 -6.59
C LYS A 217 -6.27 20.74 -7.42
N PHE A 218 -5.30 20.56 -8.29
CA PHE A 218 -4.82 21.62 -9.18
C PHE A 218 -5.90 22.10 -10.14
N SER A 219 -5.86 23.39 -10.49
CA SER A 219 -6.68 23.94 -11.56
C SER A 219 -6.22 23.46 -12.94
N GLU A 220 -7.04 23.59 -13.96
CA GLU A 220 -6.67 23.19 -15.32
C GLU A 220 -5.43 23.96 -15.83
N THR A 221 -5.28 25.24 -15.44
CA THR A 221 -4.07 26.02 -15.74
C THR A 221 -2.83 25.44 -15.09
N GLN A 222 -2.94 25.00 -13.82
CA GLN A 222 -1.84 24.33 -13.10
C GLN A 222 -1.50 22.98 -13.71
N TYR A 223 -2.52 22.20 -14.14
CA TYR A 223 -2.29 20.95 -14.87
C TYR A 223 -1.60 21.15 -16.22
N LYS A 224 -1.97 22.23 -16.98
CA LYS A 224 -1.25 22.58 -18.20
C LYS A 224 0.24 22.85 -17.91
N ALA A 225 0.56 23.54 -16.82
CA ALA A 225 1.94 23.77 -16.41
C ALA A 225 2.68 22.44 -16.05
N CYS A 226 2.01 21.48 -15.38
CA CYS A 226 2.56 20.16 -15.13
C CYS A 226 2.88 19.40 -16.43
N ASN A 227 1.92 19.39 -17.36
CA ASN A 227 2.08 18.73 -18.66
C ASN A 227 3.22 19.37 -19.48
N THR A 228 3.38 20.69 -19.41
CA THR A 228 4.52 21.40 -20.06
C THR A 228 5.86 20.92 -19.51
N ILE A 229 5.99 20.72 -18.20
CA ILE A 229 7.22 20.19 -17.59
C ILE A 229 7.53 18.78 -18.10
N GLN A 230 6.52 17.90 -18.16
CA GLN A 230 6.67 16.55 -18.70
C GLN A 230 7.13 16.58 -20.16
N THR A 231 6.47 17.37 -21.01
CA THR A 231 6.80 17.44 -22.43
C THR A 231 8.17 18.07 -22.68
N MET A 232 8.59 19.06 -21.88
CA MET A 232 9.96 19.59 -21.92
C MET A 232 11.01 18.51 -21.62
N ALA A 233 10.77 17.70 -20.58
CA ALA A 233 11.68 16.63 -20.19
C ALA A 233 11.74 15.52 -21.27
N LEU A 234 10.57 15.13 -21.82
CA LEU A 234 10.50 14.11 -22.87
C LEU A 234 11.14 14.56 -24.18
N ARG A 235 11.04 15.85 -24.56
CA ARG A 235 11.75 16.36 -25.73
C ARG A 235 13.27 16.21 -25.58
N VAL A 236 13.80 16.49 -24.39
CA VAL A 236 15.22 16.27 -24.11
C VAL A 236 15.58 14.78 -24.20
N ALA A 237 14.78 13.91 -23.59
CA ALA A 237 15.04 12.47 -23.58
C ALA A 237 14.94 11.81 -24.96
N LEU A 238 14.05 12.32 -25.82
CA LEU A 238 13.83 11.81 -27.17
C LEU A 238 14.68 12.51 -28.23
N GLY A 239 15.36 13.60 -27.89
CA GLY A 239 16.12 14.42 -28.86
C GLY A 239 15.22 15.12 -29.87
N LEU A 240 13.95 15.38 -29.55
CA LEU A 240 12.97 15.92 -30.48
C LEU A 240 12.83 17.45 -30.36
N PRO A 241 12.52 18.13 -31.46
CA PRO A 241 12.44 19.58 -31.50
C PRO A 241 11.20 20.13 -30.77
N LYS A 242 11.22 21.45 -30.48
CA LYS A 242 10.16 22.13 -29.70
C LYS A 242 8.78 22.07 -30.34
N TRP A 243 8.70 22.02 -31.66
CA TRP A 243 7.44 21.97 -32.43
C TRP A 243 6.79 20.58 -32.48
N THR A 244 7.48 19.51 -32.02
CA THR A 244 6.89 18.18 -31.95
C THR A 244 5.61 18.21 -31.13
N PRO A 245 4.46 17.74 -31.67
CA PRO A 245 3.20 17.74 -30.95
C PRO A 245 3.25 16.91 -29.65
N ASN A 246 2.61 17.42 -28.60
CA ASN A 246 2.66 16.76 -27.30
C ASN A 246 2.11 15.33 -27.32
N ILE A 247 1.05 15.09 -28.11
CA ILE A 247 0.44 13.76 -28.21
C ILE A 247 1.37 12.74 -28.86
N VAL A 248 2.17 13.17 -29.85
CA VAL A 248 3.21 12.35 -30.50
C VAL A 248 4.30 12.00 -29.49
N LEU A 249 4.75 12.98 -28.69
CA LEU A 249 5.73 12.73 -27.62
C LEU A 249 5.24 11.67 -26.63
N MET A 250 3.97 11.76 -26.21
CA MET A 250 3.38 10.77 -25.29
C MET A 250 3.34 9.38 -25.90
N LYS A 251 2.97 9.28 -27.18
CA LYS A 251 2.90 8.00 -27.91
C LYS A 251 4.28 7.36 -28.05
N ILE A 252 5.28 8.12 -28.54
CA ILE A 252 6.66 7.63 -28.71
C ILE A 252 7.27 7.21 -27.37
N ALA A 253 7.03 8.00 -26.31
CA ALA A 253 7.54 7.70 -24.98
C ALA A 253 6.77 6.57 -24.27
N GLY A 254 5.63 6.12 -24.79
CA GLY A 254 4.73 5.18 -24.11
C GLY A 254 4.21 5.72 -22.77
N GLN A 255 3.97 7.05 -22.70
CA GLN A 255 3.65 7.73 -21.44
C GLN A 255 2.22 8.27 -21.44
N GLU A 256 1.62 8.20 -20.27
CA GLU A 256 0.36 8.87 -19.94
C GLU A 256 0.60 10.37 -19.67
N VAL A 257 -0.34 11.23 -20.05
CA VAL A 257 -0.28 12.67 -19.75
C VAL A 257 -0.23 12.88 -18.25
N LEU A 258 0.71 13.69 -17.77
CA LEU A 258 1.02 13.84 -16.34
C LEU A 258 -0.20 14.23 -15.50
N SER A 259 -1.05 15.13 -15.99
CA SER A 259 -2.28 15.52 -15.29
C SER A 259 -3.26 14.35 -15.13
N LYS A 260 -3.42 13.49 -16.14
CA LYS A 260 -4.25 12.28 -16.05
C LYS A 260 -3.65 11.29 -15.06
N LYS A 261 -2.33 11.10 -15.12
CA LYS A 261 -1.62 10.19 -14.21
C LYS A 261 -1.69 10.66 -12.75
N ILE A 262 -1.60 11.96 -12.47
CA ILE A 262 -1.78 12.52 -11.11
C ILE A 262 -3.19 12.18 -10.59
N LYS A 263 -4.24 12.43 -11.37
CA LYS A 263 -5.62 12.12 -10.99
C LYS A 263 -5.81 10.61 -10.74
N ARG A 264 -5.24 9.78 -11.61
CA ARG A 264 -5.29 8.32 -11.46
C ARG A 264 -4.57 7.84 -10.19
N LEU A 265 -3.37 8.34 -9.92
CA LEU A 265 -2.62 7.96 -8.72
C LEU A 265 -3.31 8.43 -7.43
N ALA A 266 -3.98 9.58 -7.45
CA ALA A 266 -4.80 10.03 -6.34
C ALA A 266 -5.99 9.10 -6.08
N ALA A 267 -6.72 8.70 -7.13
CA ALA A 267 -7.79 7.72 -7.02
C ALA A 267 -7.28 6.38 -6.47
N GLN A 268 -6.17 5.89 -6.99
CA GLN A 268 -5.52 4.66 -6.48
C GLN A 268 -5.11 4.78 -5.00
N PHE A 269 -4.66 5.96 -4.57
CA PHE A 269 -4.38 6.21 -3.16
C PHE A 269 -5.63 6.07 -2.30
N PHE A 270 -6.75 6.70 -2.68
CA PHE A 270 -7.99 6.63 -1.91
C PHE A 270 -8.62 5.23 -1.93
N ILE A 271 -8.55 4.50 -3.06
CA ILE A 271 -8.99 3.10 -3.14
C ILE A 271 -8.19 2.22 -2.15
N ARG A 272 -6.87 2.43 -2.04
CA ARG A 272 -6.05 1.74 -1.01
C ARG A 272 -6.47 2.10 0.40
N GLN A 273 -6.83 3.36 0.66
CA GLN A 273 -7.31 3.77 1.99
C GLN A 273 -8.66 3.11 2.33
N LEU A 274 -9.57 2.96 1.37
CA LEU A 274 -10.80 2.20 1.52
C LEU A 274 -10.52 0.73 1.89
N ALA A 275 -9.63 0.09 1.12
CA ALA A 275 -9.24 -1.29 1.39
C ALA A 275 -8.52 -1.49 2.73
N ASN A 276 -7.87 -0.47 3.27
CA ASN A 276 -7.26 -0.53 4.59
C ASN A 276 -8.31 -0.49 5.73
N GLY A 277 -9.55 -0.07 5.46
CA GLY A 277 -10.62 -0.02 6.45
C GLY A 277 -10.20 0.73 7.72
N VAL A 278 -10.43 0.14 8.87
CA VAL A 278 -10.11 0.71 10.20
C VAL A 278 -8.62 1.02 10.39
N HIS A 279 -7.74 0.41 9.61
CA HIS A 279 -6.30 0.70 9.65
C HIS A 279 -5.89 1.92 8.81
N SER A 280 -6.85 2.55 8.11
CA SER A 280 -6.58 3.78 7.37
C SER A 280 -6.50 4.98 8.31
N PRO A 281 -5.48 5.87 8.21
CA PRO A 281 -5.39 7.07 9.03
C PRO A 281 -6.50 8.09 8.74
N ILE A 282 -7.26 7.91 7.66
CA ILE A 282 -8.40 8.75 7.29
C ILE A 282 -9.74 8.01 7.41
N TYR A 283 -9.75 6.86 8.10
CA TYR A 283 -10.98 6.11 8.37
C TYR A 283 -11.96 6.92 9.21
N ASP A 284 -13.23 6.86 8.84
CA ASP A 284 -14.32 7.43 9.61
C ASP A 284 -15.61 6.65 9.29
N GLN A 285 -16.08 5.89 10.25
CA GLN A 285 -17.29 5.06 10.10
C GLN A 285 -18.57 5.89 9.84
N ASN A 286 -18.57 7.19 10.16
CA ASN A 286 -19.71 8.09 9.93
C ASN A 286 -19.73 8.67 8.51
N CYS A 287 -18.68 8.44 7.72
CA CYS A 287 -18.58 8.88 6.33
C CYS A 287 -19.01 7.76 5.37
N LYS A 288 -19.58 8.15 4.24
CA LYS A 288 -19.72 7.26 3.07
C LYS A 288 -18.95 7.88 1.89
N PRO A 289 -17.92 7.18 1.39
CA PRO A 289 -17.33 5.92 1.87
C PRO A 289 -16.66 6.06 3.25
N SER A 290 -16.33 4.97 3.92
CA SER A 290 -15.79 4.91 5.30
C SER A 290 -14.42 5.58 5.50
N ILE A 291 -14.14 6.66 4.79
CA ILE A 291 -12.93 7.49 4.88
C ILE A 291 -13.28 8.98 4.74
N LYS A 292 -12.54 9.82 5.46
CA LYS A 292 -12.67 11.28 5.34
C LYS A 292 -12.16 11.78 4.00
N LEU A 293 -13.06 12.25 3.15
CA LEU A 293 -12.75 12.86 1.86
C LEU A 293 -13.28 14.28 1.78
N ILE A 294 -12.73 15.08 0.91
CA ILE A 294 -13.35 16.33 0.50
C ILE A 294 -14.30 16.05 -0.68
N LYS A 295 -15.37 16.85 -0.82
CA LYS A 295 -16.40 16.69 -1.85
C LYS A 295 -15.87 16.42 -3.27
N ARG A 296 -14.75 17.04 -3.64
CA ARG A 296 -14.13 16.83 -4.97
C ARG A 296 -13.55 15.42 -5.13
N ASP A 297 -12.94 14.88 -4.08
CA ASP A 297 -12.35 13.54 -4.09
C ASP A 297 -13.47 12.47 -4.04
N GLU A 298 -14.55 12.75 -3.32
CA GLU A 298 -15.77 11.92 -3.32
C GLU A 298 -16.38 11.81 -4.73
N VAL A 299 -16.57 12.95 -5.42
CA VAL A 299 -17.10 12.98 -6.80
C VAL A 299 -16.15 12.24 -7.75
N MET A 300 -14.84 12.40 -7.58
CA MET A 300 -13.84 11.70 -8.41
C MET A 300 -13.94 10.18 -8.23
N LEU A 301 -14.08 9.70 -7.00
CA LEU A 301 -14.23 8.27 -6.71
C LEU A 301 -15.59 7.75 -7.20
N ALA A 302 -16.67 8.48 -6.94
CA ALA A 302 -18.00 8.10 -7.41
C ALA A 302 -18.03 7.90 -8.94
N ASN A 303 -17.49 8.86 -9.70
CA ASN A 303 -17.39 8.76 -11.15
C ASN A 303 -16.56 7.56 -11.60
N LEU A 304 -15.47 7.26 -10.88
CA LEU A 304 -14.63 6.09 -11.19
C LEU A 304 -15.39 4.78 -10.95
N PHE A 305 -16.07 4.65 -9.82
CA PHE A 305 -16.83 3.44 -9.51
C PHE A 305 -18.01 3.24 -10.47
N THR A 306 -18.69 4.33 -10.87
CA THR A 306 -19.71 4.28 -11.94
C THR A 306 -19.11 3.84 -13.27
N GLU A 307 -17.92 4.34 -13.66
CA GLU A 307 -17.23 3.92 -14.90
C GLU A 307 -16.84 2.43 -14.88
N LEU A 308 -16.58 1.89 -13.69
CA LEU A 308 -16.18 0.49 -13.48
C LEU A 308 -17.37 -0.44 -13.18
N ASP A 309 -18.58 0.09 -13.17
CA ASP A 309 -19.81 -0.63 -12.83
C ASP A 309 -19.70 -1.37 -11.48
N THR A 310 -19.22 -0.67 -10.45
CA THR A 310 -18.99 -1.24 -9.11
C THR A 310 -19.25 -0.24 -8.00
N SER A 311 -19.11 -0.67 -6.75
CA SER A 311 -19.31 0.13 -5.54
C SER A 311 -18.12 0.04 -4.59
N THR A 312 -17.99 1.04 -3.73
CA THR A 312 -16.99 1.05 -2.64
C THR A 312 -17.20 -0.07 -1.64
N ASP A 313 -18.43 -0.53 -1.46
CA ASP A 313 -18.81 -1.54 -0.48
C ASP A 313 -18.38 -2.96 -0.91
N HIS A 314 -18.09 -3.14 -2.20
CA HIS A 314 -17.59 -4.41 -2.75
C HIS A 314 -16.09 -4.62 -2.54
N ILE A 315 -15.35 -3.61 -2.07
CA ILE A 315 -13.90 -3.70 -1.89
C ILE A 315 -13.57 -4.63 -0.73
N ILE A 316 -12.69 -5.61 -0.97
CA ILE A 316 -12.15 -6.49 0.08
C ILE A 316 -11.34 -5.64 1.05
N ALA A 317 -11.84 -5.49 2.27
CA ALA A 317 -11.14 -4.79 3.35
C ALA A 317 -10.04 -5.64 3.98
N PHE A 318 -9.06 -4.97 4.58
CA PHE A 318 -8.06 -5.62 5.41
C PHE A 318 -8.73 -6.17 6.68
N PRO A 319 -8.42 -7.41 7.11
CA PRO A 319 -8.98 -7.94 8.34
C PRO A 319 -8.51 -7.11 9.55
N ASP A 320 -9.38 -7.00 10.56
CA ASP A 320 -9.11 -6.22 11.79
C ASP A 320 -7.90 -6.76 12.58
N THR A 321 -7.66 -8.06 12.51
CA THR A 321 -6.52 -8.71 13.16
C THR A 321 -5.37 -8.93 12.18
N LEU A 322 -4.21 -8.40 12.49
CA LEU A 322 -2.99 -8.67 11.74
C LEU A 322 -2.49 -10.09 12.06
N ILE A 323 -2.45 -10.92 11.02
CA ILE A 323 -1.90 -12.27 11.14
C ILE A 323 -0.40 -12.17 10.94
N SER A 324 0.36 -12.43 12.02
CA SER A 324 1.80 -12.61 11.95
C SER A 324 2.12 -13.97 11.32
N ARG A 325 3.34 -14.13 10.79
CA ARG A 325 3.88 -15.42 10.31
C ARG A 325 3.87 -16.47 11.44
N SER A 326 2.74 -17.05 11.73
CA SER A 326 2.65 -18.25 12.55
C SER A 326 2.27 -19.42 11.63
N ASN A 327 2.75 -20.61 11.93
CA ASN A 327 2.34 -21.84 11.27
C ASN A 327 0.84 -22.08 11.56
N PHE A 328 -0.03 -21.40 10.79
CA PHE A 328 -1.48 -21.47 10.98
C PHE A 328 -2.12 -22.57 10.13
N CYS A 329 -1.44 -23.06 9.10
CA CYS A 329 -1.83 -24.22 8.27
C CYS A 329 -0.60 -24.88 7.66
N GLU A 330 -0.77 -26.07 7.13
CA GLU A 330 0.23 -26.78 6.33
C GLU A 330 0.03 -26.47 4.86
N ILE A 331 1.11 -26.17 4.12
CA ILE A 331 1.06 -25.84 2.70
C ILE A 331 2.11 -26.67 1.96
N PHE A 332 1.62 -27.58 1.13
CA PHE A 332 2.40 -28.53 0.35
C PHE A 332 2.43 -28.11 -1.13
N LEU A 333 3.61 -27.71 -1.61
CA LEU A 333 3.80 -27.20 -2.98
C LEU A 333 4.65 -28.14 -3.86
N SER A 334 5.60 -28.85 -3.25
CA SER A 334 6.52 -29.77 -3.93
C SER A 334 6.98 -30.88 -2.97
N ASP A 335 6.19 -31.17 -1.98
CA ASP A 335 6.55 -32.07 -0.88
C ASP A 335 6.20 -33.52 -1.23
N PHE A 336 5.29 -33.72 -2.21
CA PHE A 336 4.83 -35.03 -2.67
C PHE A 336 5.26 -35.34 -4.10
N SER A 337 5.48 -36.62 -4.43
CA SER A 337 5.91 -37.07 -5.75
C SER A 337 4.92 -36.74 -6.87
N PHE A 338 3.63 -36.75 -6.61
CA PHE A 338 2.59 -36.41 -7.58
C PHE A 338 2.61 -34.92 -7.99
N GLN A 339 3.26 -34.04 -7.24
CA GLN A 339 3.37 -32.62 -7.54
C GLN A 339 4.42 -32.31 -8.64
N ASN A 340 5.09 -33.32 -9.17
CA ASN A 340 6.03 -33.17 -10.28
C ASN A 340 5.30 -33.20 -11.63
N LYS A 341 5.21 -32.03 -12.30
CA LYS A 341 4.58 -31.89 -13.63
C LYS A 341 5.23 -32.67 -14.76
N ALA A 342 6.46 -33.20 -14.57
CA ALA A 342 7.12 -34.02 -15.56
C ALA A 342 6.53 -35.45 -15.66
N HIS A 343 5.76 -35.88 -14.67
CA HIS A 343 5.08 -37.16 -14.68
C HIS A 343 3.86 -37.16 -15.61
N SER A 344 3.49 -38.33 -16.14
CA SER A 344 2.25 -38.49 -16.89
C SER A 344 1.02 -38.28 -15.99
N ALA A 345 -0.10 -37.82 -16.55
CA ALA A 345 -1.32 -37.57 -15.79
C ALA A 345 -1.83 -38.83 -15.04
N PHE A 346 -1.69 -40.01 -15.63
CA PHE A 346 -2.03 -41.28 -14.97
C PHE A 346 -1.17 -41.57 -13.74
N LEU A 347 0.16 -41.36 -13.87
CA LEU A 347 1.08 -41.55 -12.75
C LEU A 347 0.82 -40.53 -11.63
N ILE A 348 0.51 -39.28 -11.98
CA ILE A 348 0.17 -38.25 -11.00
C ILE A 348 -1.09 -38.66 -10.22
N LYS A 349 -2.11 -39.15 -10.90
CA LYS A 349 -3.33 -39.63 -10.28
C LYS A 349 -3.07 -40.78 -9.28
N ASP A 350 -2.34 -41.83 -9.72
CA ASP A 350 -2.04 -42.98 -8.87
C ASP A 350 -1.23 -42.59 -7.62
N LEU A 351 -0.22 -41.75 -7.80
CA LEU A 351 0.59 -41.24 -6.69
C LEU A 351 -0.22 -40.33 -5.75
N PHE A 352 -1.17 -39.57 -6.28
CA PHE A 352 -2.07 -38.74 -5.47
C PHE A 352 -2.98 -39.62 -4.61
N GLU A 353 -3.61 -40.64 -5.19
CA GLU A 353 -4.47 -41.57 -4.48
C GLU A 353 -3.71 -42.33 -3.36
N GLU A 354 -2.45 -42.72 -3.62
CA GLU A 354 -1.57 -43.32 -2.62
C GLU A 354 -1.30 -42.37 -1.44
N VAL A 355 -0.95 -41.10 -1.72
CA VAL A 355 -0.65 -40.09 -0.69
C VAL A 355 -1.91 -39.78 0.13
N VAL A 356 -3.08 -39.62 -0.52
CA VAL A 356 -4.34 -39.35 0.20
C VAL A 356 -4.67 -40.53 1.12
N TYR A 357 -4.50 -41.75 0.67
CA TYR A 357 -4.75 -42.95 1.48
C TYR A 357 -3.79 -43.07 2.67
N LYS A 358 -2.50 -42.71 2.50
CA LYS A 358 -1.49 -42.81 3.56
C LYS A 358 -1.53 -41.71 4.59
N GLU A 359 -1.72 -40.45 4.14
CA GLU A 359 -1.48 -39.26 4.97
C GLU A 359 -2.76 -38.50 5.32
N PHE A 360 -3.83 -38.64 4.53
CA PHE A 360 -5.05 -37.84 4.65
C PHE A 360 -6.34 -38.67 4.76
N GLN A 361 -6.26 -39.92 5.26
CA GLN A 361 -7.39 -40.86 5.31
C GLN A 361 -8.62 -40.29 6.04
N ASP A 362 -8.40 -39.54 7.14
CA ASP A 362 -9.48 -38.98 7.98
C ASP A 362 -9.83 -37.53 7.65
N TYR A 363 -9.27 -36.99 6.57
CA TYR A 363 -9.51 -35.60 6.18
C TYR A 363 -10.78 -35.48 5.31
N HIS A 364 -11.48 -34.37 5.52
CA HIS A 364 -12.54 -33.96 4.59
C HIS A 364 -11.89 -33.26 3.38
N ILE A 365 -12.05 -33.84 2.20
CA ILE A 365 -11.46 -33.36 0.96
C ILE A 365 -12.36 -32.28 0.35
N ILE A 366 -11.76 -31.16 0.01
CA ILE A 366 -12.37 -30.04 -0.70
C ILE A 366 -11.45 -29.66 -1.86
N ALA A 367 -12.01 -29.57 -3.07
CA ALA A 367 -11.26 -29.03 -4.22
C ALA A 367 -11.88 -27.72 -4.69
N THR A 368 -11.03 -26.79 -5.10
CA THR A 368 -11.45 -25.46 -5.56
C THR A 368 -10.78 -25.11 -6.88
N ASP A 369 -11.50 -24.39 -7.71
CA ASP A 369 -11.00 -23.86 -8.98
C ASP A 369 -11.68 -22.55 -9.33
N ALA A 370 -11.07 -21.78 -10.23
CA ALA A 370 -11.64 -20.56 -10.79
C ALA A 370 -11.45 -20.48 -12.29
N SER A 371 -12.43 -19.94 -12.99
CA SER A 371 -12.37 -19.75 -14.43
C SER A 371 -12.62 -18.30 -14.81
N LYS A 372 -11.88 -17.83 -15.81
CA LYS A 372 -12.08 -16.49 -16.38
C LYS A 372 -12.23 -16.57 -17.88
N SER A 373 -13.44 -16.33 -18.34
CA SER A 373 -13.79 -16.23 -19.77
C SER A 373 -13.97 -14.77 -20.18
N HIS A 374 -14.32 -14.54 -21.43
CA HIS A 374 -14.73 -13.22 -21.92
C HIS A 374 -16.03 -12.73 -21.27
N SER A 375 -16.95 -13.64 -20.95
CA SER A 375 -18.28 -13.33 -20.43
C SER A 375 -18.32 -13.28 -18.90
N PHE A 376 -17.65 -14.24 -18.22
CA PHE A 376 -17.75 -14.40 -16.79
C PHE A 376 -16.39 -14.68 -16.14
N THR A 377 -16.25 -14.24 -14.90
CA THR A 377 -15.28 -14.78 -13.96
C THR A 377 -16.05 -15.55 -12.90
N SER A 378 -15.63 -16.77 -12.62
CA SER A 378 -16.35 -17.71 -11.75
C SER A 378 -15.43 -18.38 -10.77
N ILE A 379 -16.00 -18.84 -9.68
CA ILE A 379 -15.35 -19.68 -8.68
C ILE A 379 -16.22 -20.88 -8.39
N ALA A 380 -15.60 -22.01 -8.14
CA ALA A 380 -16.28 -23.24 -7.76
C ALA A 380 -15.52 -23.97 -6.66
N GLY A 381 -16.27 -24.74 -5.89
CA GLY A 381 -15.71 -25.64 -4.91
C GLY A 381 -16.58 -26.89 -4.80
N ILE A 382 -15.94 -28.01 -4.51
CA ILE A 382 -16.62 -29.30 -4.37
C ILE A 382 -16.02 -30.10 -3.22
N SER A 383 -16.89 -30.78 -2.51
CA SER A 383 -16.57 -31.83 -1.53
C SER A 383 -17.41 -33.07 -1.81
N ASN A 384 -17.23 -34.12 -1.02
CA ASN A 384 -18.08 -35.32 -1.11
C ASN A 384 -19.52 -35.06 -0.65
N LEU A 385 -19.81 -34.00 0.07
CA LEU A 385 -21.13 -33.67 0.62
C LEU A 385 -21.90 -32.68 -0.24
N GLN A 386 -21.21 -31.62 -0.72
CA GLN A 386 -21.84 -30.51 -1.42
C GLN A 386 -20.87 -29.79 -2.33
N SER A 387 -21.38 -28.91 -3.18
CA SER A 387 -20.63 -28.06 -4.07
C SER A 387 -21.25 -26.69 -4.15
N PHE A 388 -20.46 -25.69 -4.54
CA PHE A 388 -20.93 -24.35 -4.86
C PHE A 388 -20.37 -23.88 -6.19
N VAL A 389 -21.07 -22.95 -6.82
CA VAL A 389 -20.63 -22.22 -8.01
C VAL A 389 -21.12 -20.78 -7.89
N TYR A 390 -20.22 -19.81 -8.05
CA TYR A 390 -20.54 -18.39 -8.01
C TYR A 390 -19.92 -17.65 -9.19
N ARG A 391 -20.64 -16.65 -9.67
CA ARG A 391 -20.03 -15.58 -10.47
C ARG A 391 -19.33 -14.62 -9.53
N ILE A 392 -18.22 -14.03 -9.99
CA ILE A 392 -17.59 -12.91 -9.32
C ILE A 392 -17.43 -11.76 -10.29
N HIS A 393 -17.21 -10.55 -9.75
CA HIS A 393 -17.10 -9.36 -10.58
C HIS A 393 -15.94 -9.50 -11.59
N PRO A 394 -16.14 -9.21 -12.89
CA PRO A 394 -15.15 -9.47 -13.96
C PRO A 394 -13.86 -8.63 -13.86
N ILE A 395 -13.83 -7.61 -13.00
CA ILE A 395 -12.60 -6.86 -12.68
C ILE A 395 -11.58 -7.78 -12.00
N ASN A 396 -12.04 -8.75 -11.19
CA ASN A 396 -11.13 -9.65 -10.49
C ASN A 396 -10.21 -10.40 -11.45
N SER A 397 -8.94 -10.49 -11.08
CA SER A 397 -7.96 -11.35 -11.75
C SER A 397 -8.23 -12.82 -11.43
N ILE A 398 -7.68 -13.71 -12.25
CA ILE A 398 -7.76 -15.15 -11.95
C ILE A 398 -7.13 -15.49 -10.59
N PHE A 399 -6.01 -14.82 -10.24
CA PHE A 399 -5.38 -14.98 -8.92
C PHE A 399 -6.34 -14.65 -7.76
N THR A 400 -7.09 -13.55 -7.90
CA THR A 400 -8.10 -13.17 -6.90
C THR A 400 -9.25 -14.17 -6.87
N ALA A 401 -9.70 -14.64 -8.03
CA ALA A 401 -10.75 -15.64 -8.15
C ALA A 401 -10.38 -16.95 -7.44
N GLU A 402 -9.18 -17.47 -7.69
CA GLU A 402 -8.65 -18.67 -7.03
C GLU A 402 -8.60 -18.51 -5.50
N ALA A 403 -8.09 -17.37 -5.02
CA ALA A 403 -8.05 -17.12 -3.58
C ALA A 403 -9.46 -17.00 -2.97
N LEU A 404 -10.42 -16.40 -3.69
CA LEU A 404 -11.82 -16.32 -3.27
C LEU A 404 -12.50 -17.68 -3.28
N ALA A 405 -12.19 -18.57 -4.24
CA ALA A 405 -12.70 -19.94 -4.26
C ALA A 405 -12.33 -20.70 -2.97
N ILE A 406 -11.07 -20.59 -2.54
CA ILE A 406 -10.62 -21.19 -1.28
C ILE A 406 -11.31 -20.53 -0.07
N CYS A 407 -11.47 -19.18 -0.08
CA CYS A 407 -12.19 -18.48 0.98
C CYS A 407 -13.63 -18.98 1.12
N GLN A 408 -14.34 -19.13 0.00
CA GLN A 408 -15.73 -19.57 -0.03
C GLN A 408 -15.86 -21.05 0.35
N ALA A 409 -14.90 -21.87 -0.06
CA ALA A 409 -14.84 -23.28 0.32
C ALA A 409 -14.70 -23.48 1.84
N LEU A 410 -13.89 -22.62 2.48
CA LEU A 410 -13.77 -22.62 3.95
C LEU A 410 -15.08 -22.20 4.64
N ASP A 411 -15.91 -21.36 4.02
CA ASP A 411 -17.17 -20.94 4.60
C ASP A 411 -18.27 -22.01 4.41
N GLU A 412 -18.40 -22.59 3.22
CA GLU A 412 -19.55 -23.41 2.85
C GLU A 412 -19.29 -24.91 2.89
N LEU A 413 -18.07 -25.37 2.55
CA LEU A 413 -17.78 -26.79 2.39
C LEU A 413 -17.09 -27.41 3.60
N SER A 414 -16.64 -26.62 4.57
CA SER A 414 -15.94 -27.17 5.72
C SER A 414 -16.89 -27.77 6.74
N VAL A 415 -16.53 -28.93 7.26
CA VAL A 415 -17.19 -29.61 8.36
C VAL A 415 -16.43 -29.38 9.67
N THR A 416 -17.10 -29.44 10.80
CA THR A 416 -16.51 -29.07 12.11
C THR A 416 -15.76 -30.21 12.79
N ASP A 417 -16.09 -31.45 12.45
CA ASP A 417 -15.66 -32.68 13.13
C ASP A 417 -14.46 -33.38 12.47
N LYS A 418 -13.97 -32.86 11.33
CA LYS A 418 -12.84 -33.43 10.58
C LYS A 418 -11.78 -32.38 10.23
N ASN A 419 -10.54 -32.82 10.08
CA ASN A 419 -9.50 -32.03 9.48
C ASN A 419 -9.81 -31.77 8.00
N LEU A 420 -9.31 -30.68 7.42
CA LEU A 420 -9.60 -30.29 6.05
C LEU A 420 -8.38 -30.48 5.15
N LEU A 421 -8.59 -31.15 4.02
CA LEU A 421 -7.64 -31.22 2.92
C LEU A 421 -8.18 -30.38 1.76
N LEU A 422 -7.58 -29.23 1.52
CA LEU A 422 -7.93 -28.32 0.42
C LEU A 422 -6.98 -28.54 -0.77
N LEU A 423 -7.56 -28.85 -1.90
CA LEU A 423 -6.88 -29.06 -3.18
C LEU A 423 -7.11 -27.86 -4.09
N THR A 424 -6.07 -27.37 -4.71
CA THR A 424 -6.13 -26.30 -5.72
C THR A 424 -4.96 -26.42 -6.69
N ASP A 425 -5.16 -26.06 -7.95
CA ASP A 425 -4.08 -25.97 -8.94
C ASP A 425 -3.40 -24.59 -8.97
N SER A 426 -3.85 -23.65 -8.14
CA SER A 426 -3.27 -22.31 -8.03
C SER A 426 -2.02 -22.28 -7.17
N TYR A 427 -0.89 -22.67 -7.77
CA TYR A 427 0.43 -22.56 -7.12
C TYR A 427 0.71 -21.15 -6.58
N SER A 428 0.31 -20.12 -7.33
CA SER A 428 0.57 -18.72 -6.99
C SER A 428 -0.14 -18.26 -5.72
N VAL A 429 -1.37 -18.69 -5.48
CA VAL A 429 -2.13 -18.38 -4.27
C VAL A 429 -1.50 -19.05 -3.06
N LEU A 430 -1.17 -20.34 -3.15
CA LEU A 430 -0.52 -21.07 -2.06
C LEU A 430 0.86 -20.52 -1.73
N GLN A 431 1.64 -20.16 -2.74
CA GLN A 431 2.95 -19.53 -2.56
C GLN A 431 2.82 -18.15 -1.88
N ALA A 432 1.84 -17.35 -2.28
CA ALA A 432 1.58 -16.05 -1.64
C ALA A 432 1.16 -16.21 -0.18
N LEU A 433 0.38 -17.23 0.14
CA LEU A 433 -0.03 -17.57 1.50
C LEU A 433 1.16 -18.08 2.34
N LYS A 434 2.00 -18.96 1.78
CA LYS A 434 3.24 -19.46 2.42
C LYS A 434 4.23 -18.32 2.72
N CYS A 435 4.29 -17.32 1.85
CA CYS A 435 5.14 -16.13 1.98
C CYS A 435 4.37 -14.91 2.51
N LEU A 436 3.34 -15.10 3.34
CA LEU A 436 2.49 -14.02 3.84
C LEU A 436 3.31 -12.91 4.52
N THR A 437 3.07 -11.68 4.09
CA THR A 437 3.64 -10.46 4.66
C THR A 437 2.58 -9.37 4.71
N ILE A 438 2.81 -8.30 5.47
CA ILE A 438 1.90 -7.15 5.51
C ILE A 438 1.65 -6.51 4.12
N LYS A 439 2.53 -6.76 3.15
CA LYS A 439 2.41 -6.28 1.77
C LYS A 439 1.69 -7.26 0.83
N SER A 440 1.32 -8.43 1.31
CA SER A 440 0.58 -9.41 0.52
C SER A 440 -0.78 -8.86 0.08
N PRO A 441 -1.34 -9.33 -1.05
CA PRO A 441 -2.67 -8.93 -1.51
C PRO A 441 -3.74 -9.11 -0.43
N LYS A 442 -4.74 -8.23 -0.40
CA LYS A 442 -5.78 -8.25 0.66
C LYS A 442 -6.60 -9.54 0.66
N VAL A 443 -6.82 -10.12 -0.51
CA VAL A 443 -7.49 -11.42 -0.62
C VAL A 443 -6.72 -12.54 0.09
N ILE A 444 -5.38 -12.51 0.08
CA ILE A 444 -4.55 -13.48 0.80
C ILE A 444 -4.63 -13.27 2.32
N HIS A 445 -4.69 -12.01 2.79
CA HIS A 445 -4.94 -11.74 4.20
C HIS A 445 -6.33 -12.21 4.65
N ARG A 446 -7.36 -12.03 3.79
CA ARG A 446 -8.70 -12.57 4.04
C ARG A 446 -8.67 -14.09 4.16
N LEU A 447 -7.98 -14.77 3.22
CA LEU A 447 -7.80 -16.22 3.25
C LEU A 447 -7.11 -16.68 4.54
N ALA A 448 -5.99 -16.05 4.90
CA ALA A 448 -5.28 -16.34 6.14
C ALA A 448 -6.16 -16.14 7.38
N GLY A 449 -6.99 -15.08 7.40
CA GLY A 449 -7.96 -14.84 8.48
C GLY A 449 -8.97 -15.96 8.63
N LYS A 450 -9.53 -16.44 7.51
CA LYS A 450 -10.49 -17.56 7.52
C LYS A 450 -9.85 -18.87 8.03
N ILE A 451 -8.63 -19.15 7.60
CA ILE A 451 -7.87 -20.32 8.07
C ILE A 451 -7.63 -20.22 9.59
N LEU A 452 -7.26 -19.04 10.07
CA LEU A 452 -7.02 -18.83 11.51
C LEU A 452 -8.28 -19.05 12.36
N VAL A 453 -9.44 -18.60 11.87
CA VAL A 453 -10.73 -18.86 12.54
C VAL A 453 -10.97 -20.36 12.71
N ARG A 454 -10.69 -21.15 11.68
CA ARG A 454 -10.84 -22.63 11.75
C ARG A 454 -9.85 -23.28 12.72
N LYS A 455 -8.61 -22.78 12.77
CA LYS A 455 -7.62 -23.24 13.74
C LYS A 455 -8.09 -23.02 15.20
N ASN A 456 -8.83 -21.94 15.47
CA ASN A 456 -9.40 -21.71 16.80
C ASN A 456 -10.44 -22.77 17.20
N PHE A 457 -11.01 -23.49 16.25
CA PHE A 457 -11.85 -24.67 16.48
C PHE A 457 -11.04 -25.97 16.54
N HIS A 458 -9.73 -25.92 16.76
CA HIS A 458 -8.79 -27.05 16.79
C HIS A 458 -8.76 -27.90 15.50
N GLN A 459 -9.19 -27.33 14.39
CA GLN A 459 -9.24 -27.99 13.10
C GLN A 459 -7.90 -27.81 12.37
N LYS A 460 -7.29 -28.93 11.96
CA LYS A 460 -6.08 -28.91 11.12
C LYS A 460 -6.48 -28.68 9.66
N ILE A 461 -5.77 -27.77 9.00
CA ILE A 461 -5.98 -27.44 7.59
C ILE A 461 -4.69 -27.70 6.83
N SER A 462 -4.77 -28.56 5.82
CA SER A 462 -3.71 -28.86 4.89
C SER A 462 -4.10 -28.40 3.49
N LEU A 463 -3.31 -27.47 2.93
CA LEU A 463 -3.48 -26.94 1.59
C LEU A 463 -2.47 -27.62 0.67
N VAL A 464 -2.95 -28.31 -0.35
CA VAL A 464 -2.12 -29.10 -1.26
C VAL A 464 -2.29 -28.60 -2.68
N TRP A 465 -1.16 -28.25 -3.28
CA TRP A 465 -1.13 -27.94 -4.70
C TRP A 465 -1.24 -29.20 -5.54
N THR A 466 -2.17 -29.21 -6.50
CA THR A 466 -2.35 -30.28 -7.48
C THR A 466 -2.01 -29.75 -8.88
N PRO A 467 -1.26 -30.51 -9.71
CA PRO A 467 -1.08 -30.13 -11.10
C PRO A 467 -2.42 -30.08 -11.85
N GLY A 468 -2.70 -28.99 -12.57
CA GLY A 468 -3.89 -28.88 -13.41
C GLY A 468 -3.90 -29.96 -14.51
N HIS A 469 -5.08 -30.43 -14.92
CA HIS A 469 -5.29 -31.44 -15.96
C HIS A 469 -4.54 -32.76 -15.72
N SER A 470 -4.50 -33.20 -14.48
CA SER A 470 -3.74 -34.38 -14.03
C SER A 470 -4.62 -35.59 -13.70
N LEU A 471 -5.85 -35.63 -14.17
CA LEU A 471 -6.85 -36.66 -13.92
C LEU A 471 -7.19 -36.88 -12.44
N ILE A 472 -6.83 -35.95 -11.56
CA ILE A 472 -7.28 -35.95 -10.17
C ILE A 472 -8.75 -35.58 -10.16
N HIS A 473 -9.61 -36.55 -9.84
CA HIS A 473 -11.04 -36.45 -9.93
C HIS A 473 -11.66 -35.20 -9.28
N TRP A 474 -11.19 -34.83 -8.11
CA TRP A 474 -11.64 -33.64 -7.37
C TRP A 474 -11.34 -32.33 -8.11
N ASN A 475 -10.13 -32.22 -8.63
CA ASN A 475 -9.69 -31.04 -9.35
C ASN A 475 -10.41 -30.88 -10.69
N GLU A 476 -10.54 -31.96 -11.46
CA GLU A 476 -11.26 -31.96 -12.74
C GLU A 476 -12.75 -31.59 -12.56
N LYS A 477 -13.38 -32.06 -11.48
CA LYS A 477 -14.76 -31.66 -11.16
C LYS A 477 -14.89 -30.20 -10.79
N ALA A 478 -13.97 -29.65 -9.99
CA ALA A 478 -13.99 -28.24 -9.62
C ALA A 478 -13.78 -27.35 -10.87
N ASP A 479 -12.84 -27.70 -11.75
CA ASP A 479 -12.59 -27.02 -13.04
C ASP A 479 -13.84 -27.04 -13.94
N LEU A 480 -14.49 -28.22 -14.07
CA LEU A 480 -15.72 -28.33 -14.84
C LEU A 480 -16.82 -27.43 -14.28
N LEU A 481 -17.03 -27.43 -12.97
CA LEU A 481 -18.02 -26.58 -12.31
C LEU A 481 -17.71 -25.08 -12.55
N ALA A 482 -16.46 -24.67 -12.41
CA ALA A 482 -16.07 -23.29 -12.66
C ALA A 482 -16.30 -22.85 -14.11
N LYS A 483 -16.15 -23.75 -15.10
CA LYS A 483 -16.38 -23.50 -16.52
C LYS A 483 -17.85 -23.50 -16.95
N THR A 484 -18.72 -24.19 -16.22
CA THR A 484 -20.15 -24.35 -16.57
C THR A 484 -21.04 -23.24 -16.01
N VAL A 485 -20.47 -22.15 -15.52
CA VAL A 485 -21.19 -21.02 -14.96
C VAL A 485 -22.08 -20.33 -16.00
N THR A 486 -23.29 -19.93 -15.60
CA THR A 486 -24.28 -19.20 -16.40
C THR A 486 -24.73 -17.92 -15.70
N GLU A 487 -25.51 -17.09 -16.39
CA GLU A 487 -26.07 -15.86 -15.81
C GLU A 487 -26.98 -16.07 -14.61
N SER A 488 -27.59 -17.24 -14.50
CA SER A 488 -28.48 -17.60 -13.39
C SER A 488 -27.77 -17.88 -12.07
N HIS A 489 -26.44 -18.12 -12.10
CA HIS A 489 -25.68 -18.36 -10.87
C HIS A 489 -25.52 -17.08 -10.04
N PRO A 490 -25.52 -17.19 -8.69
CA PRO A 490 -25.41 -16.04 -7.80
C PRO A 490 -24.08 -15.28 -8.00
N LEU A 491 -24.13 -13.96 -7.81
CA LEU A 491 -22.98 -13.07 -7.93
C LEU A 491 -22.41 -12.76 -6.55
N LEU A 492 -21.12 -13.01 -6.35
CA LEU A 492 -20.34 -12.50 -5.22
C LEU A 492 -19.68 -11.17 -5.62
N GLU A 493 -20.09 -10.11 -4.98
CA GLU A 493 -19.69 -8.74 -5.33
C GLU A 493 -18.30 -8.33 -4.80
N TRP A 494 -17.52 -9.26 -4.27
CA TRP A 494 -16.19 -9.00 -3.71
C TRP A 494 -15.17 -8.67 -4.79
N ILE A 495 -14.45 -7.53 -4.60
CA ILE A 495 -13.44 -7.06 -5.54
C ILE A 495 -12.14 -6.73 -4.79
N ALA A 496 -11.01 -7.25 -5.28
CA ALA A 496 -9.71 -6.86 -4.77
C ALA A 496 -9.36 -5.44 -5.27
N TYR A 497 -8.91 -4.57 -4.36
CA TYR A 497 -8.53 -3.20 -4.73
C TYR A 497 -7.36 -3.18 -5.72
N GLU A 498 -6.47 -4.16 -5.67
CA GLU A 498 -5.36 -4.34 -6.61
C GLU A 498 -5.86 -4.48 -8.04
N ASP A 499 -6.94 -5.22 -8.24
CA ASP A 499 -7.56 -5.46 -9.54
C ASP A 499 -8.28 -4.20 -10.05
N ILE A 500 -8.95 -3.45 -9.17
CA ILE A 500 -9.52 -2.13 -9.50
C ILE A 500 -8.41 -1.18 -9.97
N ILE A 501 -7.30 -1.11 -9.25
CA ILE A 501 -6.14 -0.27 -9.60
C ILE A 501 -5.57 -0.67 -10.96
N SER A 502 -5.40 -1.96 -11.20
CA SER A 502 -4.89 -2.51 -12.47
C SER A 502 -5.84 -2.19 -13.63
N ARG A 503 -7.13 -2.42 -13.45
CA ARG A 503 -8.16 -2.12 -14.47
C ARG A 503 -8.21 -0.64 -14.81
N TYR A 504 -8.20 0.23 -13.78
CA TYR A 504 -8.20 1.67 -13.98
C TYR A 504 -6.95 2.16 -14.73
N GLN A 505 -5.78 1.58 -14.46
CA GLN A 505 -4.56 1.87 -15.20
C GLN A 505 -4.69 1.49 -16.67
N THR A 506 -5.22 0.32 -16.97
CA THR A 506 -5.46 -0.15 -18.34
C THR A 506 -6.39 0.80 -19.10
N ILE A 507 -7.52 1.17 -18.51
CA ILE A 507 -8.49 2.12 -19.09
C ILE A 507 -7.84 3.48 -19.37
N SER A 508 -7.05 3.99 -18.43
CA SER A 508 -6.37 5.28 -18.57
C SER A 508 -5.36 5.29 -19.72
N LEU A 509 -4.63 4.19 -19.91
CA LEU A 509 -3.71 4.00 -21.03
C LEU A 509 -4.47 3.86 -22.36
N GLN A 510 -5.55 3.10 -22.40
CA GLN A 510 -6.43 2.96 -23.55
C GLN A 510 -6.99 4.32 -23.99
N LYS A 511 -7.51 5.13 -23.07
CA LYS A 511 -7.99 6.51 -23.33
C LYS A 511 -6.88 7.40 -23.92
N THR A 512 -5.63 7.21 -23.49
CA THR A 512 -4.49 7.94 -24.06
C THR A 512 -4.19 7.49 -25.50
N ASN A 513 -4.22 6.19 -25.77
CA ASN A 513 -4.04 5.65 -27.12
C ASN A 513 -5.16 6.06 -28.07
N LEU A 514 -6.43 5.99 -27.64
CA LEU A 514 -7.57 6.46 -28.44
C LEU A 514 -7.45 7.95 -28.76
N SER A 515 -7.03 8.79 -27.80
CA SER A 515 -6.79 10.22 -28.05
C SER A 515 -5.71 10.46 -29.13
N PHE A 516 -4.73 9.55 -29.27
CA PHE A 516 -3.76 9.60 -30.38
C PHE A 516 -4.40 9.19 -31.70
N GLN A 517 -5.16 8.08 -31.73
CA GLN A 517 -5.84 7.58 -32.93
C GLN A 517 -6.82 8.60 -33.55
N HIS A 518 -7.51 9.38 -32.69
CA HIS A 518 -8.39 10.47 -33.15
C HIS A 518 -7.67 11.78 -33.43
N SER A 519 -6.34 11.82 -33.37
CA SER A 519 -5.58 13.02 -33.69
C SER A 519 -5.18 13.05 -35.16
N LYS A 520 -4.93 14.24 -35.71
CA LYS A 520 -4.42 14.45 -37.08
C LYS A 520 -2.99 13.92 -37.30
N TYR A 521 -2.41 13.26 -36.34
CA TYR A 521 -1.03 12.71 -36.37
C TYR A 521 -1.02 11.19 -36.36
N GLN A 522 -2.15 10.57 -36.71
CA GLN A 522 -2.24 9.10 -36.80
C GLN A 522 -1.53 8.58 -38.06
N GLU A 523 -1.58 9.35 -39.17
CA GLU A 523 -0.87 9.10 -40.42
C GLU A 523 0.60 9.53 -40.29
#